data_4dd03fcf8bb52ad72be4d24d30806be9
#
_entry.id   4dd03fcf8bb52ad72be4d24d30806be9
#
_cell.length_a   1.000
_cell.length_b   1.000
_cell.length_c   1.000
_cell.angle_alpha   90.00
_cell.angle_beta   90.00
_cell.angle_gamma   90.00
#
_symmetry.space_group_name_H-M   'P 1'
#
loop_
_entity.id
_entity.type
_entity.pdbx_description
1 polymer ?
#
loop_
_entity_poly.entity_id
_entity_poly.type
_entity_poly.pdbx_seq_one_letter_code
_entity_poly.pdbx_strand_id
1 'polypeptide(L)'
;RIGGDIYSATASNLFVRGNAAGTVVNGERQDFVVPNTVVRKDGGYVENNVPVTHQNYWERIGSTGNYGLPEVFTYDATNIRLRNITLGYTFNRAMLKKTPFQRLNLSATCNNVWMIHYNLPGIDPESVSATNTNATGFENGAAPTSRSFTFNVTVGF
;
A
#
# COMPACT_ATOMS: atom_id res chain seq x y z
N ARG A 1 -12.98 3.68 1.41
CA ARG A 1 -12.51 5.06 1.29
C ARG A 1 -12.64 5.48 -0.16
N ILE A 2 -13.18 6.67 -0.41
CA ILE A 2 -13.25 7.28 -1.73
C ILE A 2 -12.59 8.65 -1.65
N GLY A 3 -11.65 8.93 -2.56
CA GLY A 3 -10.91 10.18 -2.65
C GLY A 3 -9.84 10.38 -1.57
N GLY A 4 -9.15 11.50 -1.69
CA GLY A 4 -7.98 11.90 -0.92
C GLY A 4 -6.69 11.43 -1.57
N ASP A 5 -5.61 12.15 -1.28
CA ASP A 5 -4.30 11.85 -1.81
C ASP A 5 -3.37 11.35 -0.70
N ILE A 6 -2.43 10.50 -1.07
CA ILE A 6 -1.36 10.00 -0.19
C ILE A 6 -0.03 10.17 -0.92
N TYR A 7 0.86 10.94 -0.34
CA TYR A 7 2.27 10.92 -0.73
C TYR A 7 2.96 9.70 -0.12
N SER A 8 3.62 8.91 -0.95
CA SER A 8 4.35 7.72 -0.50
C SER A 8 5.86 7.94 -0.54
N ALA A 9 6.45 8.11 0.63
CA ALA A 9 7.90 8.11 0.78
C ALA A 9 8.50 6.72 0.52
N THR A 10 7.76 5.65 0.75
CA THR A 10 8.19 4.29 0.43
C THR A 10 8.33 4.11 -1.08
N ALA A 11 7.34 4.53 -1.88
CA ALA A 11 7.43 4.49 -3.33
C ALA A 11 8.60 5.35 -3.83
N SER A 12 8.71 6.60 -3.35
CA SER A 12 9.83 7.48 -3.68
C SER A 12 11.18 6.81 -3.42
N ASN A 13 11.38 6.22 -2.25
CA ASN A 13 12.62 5.52 -1.90
C ASN A 13 12.90 4.31 -2.79
N LEU A 14 11.87 3.55 -3.18
CA LEU A 14 12.03 2.41 -4.08
C LEU A 14 12.52 2.84 -5.47
N PHE A 15 11.95 3.91 -6.02
CA PHE A 15 12.35 4.47 -7.30
C PHE A 15 13.75 5.11 -7.25
N VAL A 16 14.01 5.94 -6.24
CA VAL A 16 15.31 6.59 -6.03
C VAL A 16 16.43 5.55 -5.86
N ARG A 17 16.15 4.42 -5.24
CA ARG A 17 17.14 3.34 -5.10
C ARG A 17 17.19 2.38 -6.30
N GLY A 18 16.36 2.59 -7.31
CA GLY A 18 16.25 1.73 -8.48
C GLY A 18 15.79 0.30 -8.15
N ASN A 19 14.93 0.14 -7.14
CA ASN A 19 14.38 -1.14 -6.69
C ASN A 19 12.87 -1.27 -6.95
N ALA A 20 12.25 -0.25 -7.56
CA ALA A 20 10.85 -0.30 -7.93
C ALA A 20 10.60 -1.30 -9.06
N ALA A 21 9.38 -1.82 -9.15
CA ALA A 21 8.95 -2.63 -10.28
C ALA A 21 9.13 -1.83 -11.60
N GLY A 22 9.74 -2.45 -12.60
CA GLY A 22 10.08 -1.81 -13.89
C GLY A 22 11.46 -1.12 -13.92
N THR A 23 12.11 -0.87 -12.77
CA THR A 23 13.50 -0.40 -12.74
C THR A 23 14.51 -1.54 -12.66
N VAL A 24 14.03 -2.74 -12.37
CA VAL A 24 14.83 -3.98 -12.29
C VAL A 24 14.28 -4.98 -13.31
N VAL A 25 15.13 -5.47 -14.20
CA VAL A 25 14.81 -6.50 -15.19
C VAL A 25 15.79 -7.66 -15.00
N ASN A 26 15.26 -8.87 -14.84
CA ASN A 26 16.06 -10.08 -14.58
C ASN A 26 17.02 -9.97 -13.37
N GLY A 27 16.63 -9.21 -12.34
CA GLY A 27 17.45 -9.00 -11.14
C GLY A 27 18.50 -7.90 -11.25
N GLU A 28 18.62 -7.24 -12.39
CA GLU A 28 19.59 -6.17 -12.63
C GLU A 28 18.90 -4.81 -12.81
N ARG A 29 19.51 -3.76 -12.26
CA ARG A 29 19.06 -2.37 -12.45
C ARG A 29 19.34 -1.96 -13.89
N GLN A 30 18.35 -1.37 -14.55
CA GLN A 30 18.45 -0.94 -15.93
C GLN A 30 18.69 0.57 -16.02
N ASP A 31 19.51 0.96 -16.98
CA ASP A 31 19.59 2.35 -17.43
C ASP A 31 18.52 2.58 -18.51
N PHE A 32 18.06 3.81 -18.66
CA PHE A 32 17.11 4.19 -19.68
C PHE A 32 17.41 5.57 -20.25
N VAL A 33 16.94 5.81 -21.48
CA VAL A 33 16.94 7.15 -22.06
C VAL A 33 15.62 7.82 -21.74
N VAL A 34 15.66 9.02 -21.17
CA VAL A 34 14.43 9.75 -20.83
C VAL A 34 13.70 10.11 -22.12
N PRO A 35 12.47 9.60 -22.33
CA PRO A 35 11.75 9.80 -23.59
C PRO A 35 11.30 11.26 -23.74
N ASN A 36 11.15 11.69 -25.01
CA ASN A 36 10.66 13.02 -25.38
C ASN A 36 11.50 14.16 -24.78
N THR A 37 12.80 13.96 -24.61
CA THR A 37 13.71 14.99 -24.13
C THR A 37 14.78 15.34 -25.16
N VAL A 38 15.37 16.50 -25.03
CA VAL A 38 16.46 16.98 -25.86
C VAL A 38 17.67 17.32 -25.02
N VAL A 39 18.88 17.16 -25.60
CA VAL A 39 20.12 17.62 -25.00
C VAL A 39 20.71 18.76 -25.81
N ARG A 40 21.35 19.70 -25.15
CA ARG A 40 22.06 20.80 -25.83
C ARG A 40 23.38 20.28 -26.38
N LYS A 41 23.58 20.43 -27.69
CA LYS A 41 24.82 20.08 -28.38
C LYS A 41 25.18 21.14 -29.41
N ASP A 42 26.41 21.60 -29.38
CA ASP A 42 26.99 22.55 -30.38
C ASP A 42 26.15 23.81 -30.60
N GLY A 43 25.53 24.33 -29.50
CA GLY A 43 24.69 25.53 -29.57
C GLY A 43 23.23 25.29 -29.97
N GLY A 44 22.86 24.06 -30.38
CA GLY A 44 21.50 23.64 -30.71
C GLY A 44 20.94 22.63 -29.72
N TYR A 45 19.76 22.09 -30.05
CA TYR A 45 19.10 21.01 -29.31
C TYR A 45 18.95 19.80 -30.25
N VAL A 46 19.36 18.64 -29.76
CA VAL A 46 19.22 17.35 -30.47
C VAL A 46 18.43 16.38 -29.59
N GLU A 47 17.84 15.37 -30.20
CA GLU A 47 17.14 14.29 -29.47
C GLU A 47 18.08 13.66 -28.44
N ASN A 48 17.57 13.43 -27.25
CA ASN A 48 18.32 12.82 -26.17
C ASN A 48 18.50 11.31 -26.43
N ASN A 49 19.74 10.87 -26.47
CA ASN A 49 20.14 9.47 -26.55
C ASN A 49 21.11 9.08 -25.40
N VAL A 50 21.24 9.91 -24.38
CA VAL A 50 22.12 9.67 -23.24
C VAL A 50 21.41 8.83 -22.21
N PRO A 51 21.89 7.61 -21.92
CA PRO A 51 21.31 6.76 -20.90
C PRO A 51 21.59 7.34 -19.50
N VAL A 52 20.63 7.21 -18.62
CA VAL A 52 20.74 7.58 -17.19
C VAL A 52 20.27 6.43 -16.32
N THR A 53 20.86 6.31 -15.13
CA THR A 53 20.37 5.36 -14.14
C THR A 53 19.04 5.83 -13.57
N HIS A 54 18.16 4.90 -13.24
CA HIS A 54 16.92 5.22 -12.52
C HIS A 54 17.19 6.00 -11.23
N GLN A 55 18.26 5.67 -10.51
CA GLN A 55 18.67 6.38 -9.31
C GLN A 55 18.90 7.86 -9.60
N ASN A 56 19.78 8.20 -10.54
CA ASN A 56 20.12 9.59 -10.86
C ASN A 56 18.90 10.39 -11.34
N TYR A 57 18.02 9.77 -12.12
CA TYR A 57 16.80 10.40 -12.61
C TYR A 57 15.82 10.71 -11.45
N TRP A 58 15.52 9.70 -10.64
CA TRP A 58 14.52 9.82 -9.59
C TRP A 58 15.01 10.61 -8.38
N GLU A 59 16.31 10.63 -8.07
CA GLU A 59 16.87 11.53 -7.05
C GLU A 59 16.67 13.00 -7.40
N ARG A 60 16.66 13.34 -8.68
CA ARG A 60 16.42 14.71 -9.12
C ARG A 60 14.96 15.07 -9.23
N ILE A 61 14.11 14.15 -9.69
CA ILE A 61 12.70 14.42 -9.95
C ILE A 61 11.83 14.09 -8.75
N GLY A 62 12.10 13.00 -8.05
CA GLY A 62 11.25 12.48 -6.97
C GLY A 62 11.73 12.82 -5.56
N SER A 63 12.84 13.54 -5.41
CA SER A 63 13.34 13.93 -4.10
C SER A 63 12.41 14.92 -3.40
N THR A 64 12.20 14.75 -2.11
CA THR A 64 11.54 15.74 -1.24
C THR A 64 12.40 16.99 -0.96
N GLY A 65 13.60 17.06 -1.55
CA GLY A 65 14.48 18.22 -1.48
C GLY A 65 14.00 19.39 -2.36
N ASN A 66 14.82 20.44 -2.43
CA ASN A 66 14.48 21.73 -3.06
C ASN A 66 14.13 21.68 -4.56
N TYR A 67 14.24 20.53 -5.22
CA TYR A 67 14.05 20.37 -6.67
C TYR A 67 13.12 19.20 -7.05
N GLY A 68 12.52 18.51 -6.07
CA GLY A 68 11.69 17.36 -6.33
C GLY A 68 10.25 17.74 -6.66
N LEU A 69 9.58 16.88 -7.43
CA LEU A 69 8.16 16.96 -7.76
C LEU A 69 7.42 15.91 -6.92
N PRO A 70 6.90 16.27 -5.74
CA PRO A 70 6.23 15.30 -4.85
C PRO A 70 4.98 14.69 -5.48
N GLU A 71 4.37 15.37 -6.45
CA GLU A 71 3.20 14.88 -7.19
C GLU A 71 3.45 13.52 -7.84
N VAL A 72 4.68 13.22 -8.26
CA VAL A 72 5.05 11.96 -8.92
C VAL A 72 4.83 10.75 -8.01
N PHE A 73 4.94 10.94 -6.69
CA PHE A 73 4.72 9.90 -5.69
C PHE A 73 3.47 10.14 -4.83
N THR A 74 2.58 11.01 -5.32
CA THR A 74 1.28 11.23 -4.73
C THR A 74 0.23 10.42 -5.49
N TYR A 75 -0.47 9.56 -4.79
CA TYR A 75 -1.42 8.61 -5.33
C TYR A 75 -2.83 8.86 -4.79
N ASP A 76 -3.84 8.59 -5.59
CA ASP A 76 -5.22 8.55 -5.12
C ASP A 76 -5.37 7.44 -4.06
N ALA A 77 -5.83 7.83 -2.89
CA ALA A 77 -6.03 6.95 -1.74
C ALA A 77 -7.33 6.15 -1.79
N THR A 78 -8.08 6.25 -2.87
CA THR A 78 -9.31 5.46 -3.06
C THR A 78 -9.01 3.98 -2.94
N ASN A 79 -9.74 3.32 -2.03
CA ASN A 79 -9.62 1.88 -1.86
C ASN A 79 -10.94 1.25 -1.43
N ILE A 80 -11.14 -0.01 -1.82
CA ILE A 80 -12.26 -0.84 -1.44
C ILE A 80 -11.72 -2.10 -0.77
N ARG A 81 -12.09 -2.28 0.50
CA ARG A 81 -11.61 -3.39 1.32
C ARG A 81 -12.78 -4.14 1.95
N LEU A 82 -12.75 -5.46 1.88
CA LEU A 82 -13.58 -6.33 2.70
C LEU A 82 -12.89 -6.50 4.06
N ARG A 83 -13.37 -5.78 5.07
CA ARG A 83 -12.70 -5.66 6.36
C ARG A 83 -12.82 -6.90 7.21
N ASN A 84 -14.03 -7.43 7.33
CA ASN A 84 -14.26 -8.64 8.11
C ASN A 84 -15.41 -9.48 7.58
N ILE A 85 -15.31 -10.77 7.83
CA ILE A 85 -16.40 -11.74 7.71
C ILE A 85 -16.49 -12.46 9.04
N THR A 86 -17.70 -12.49 9.61
CA THR A 86 -17.99 -13.22 10.83
C THR A 86 -19.04 -14.27 10.57
N LEU A 87 -18.75 -15.52 10.95
CA LEU A 87 -19.69 -16.61 10.98
C LEU A 87 -19.94 -16.98 12.45
N GLY A 88 -21.18 -16.91 12.88
CA GLY A 88 -21.56 -17.24 14.24
C GLY A 88 -22.71 -18.25 14.29
N TYR A 89 -22.67 -19.15 15.27
CA TYR A 89 -23.73 -20.11 15.53
C TYR A 89 -24.07 -20.16 17.01
N THR A 90 -25.33 -19.93 17.33
CA THR A 90 -25.87 -20.06 18.69
C THR A 90 -26.66 -21.35 18.80
N PHE A 91 -26.20 -22.24 19.66
CA PHE A 91 -26.86 -23.52 19.91
C PHE A 91 -28.18 -23.27 20.64
N ASN A 92 -29.20 -23.89 20.15
CA ASN A 92 -30.53 -23.81 20.77
C ASN A 92 -30.58 -24.69 22.04
N ARG A 93 -31.43 -24.32 23.02
CA ARG A 93 -31.57 -25.05 24.28
C ARG A 93 -31.92 -26.53 24.11
N ALA A 94 -32.61 -26.90 23.05
CA ALA A 94 -32.99 -28.30 22.79
C ALA A 94 -31.73 -29.16 22.51
N MET A 95 -30.72 -28.58 21.85
CA MET A 95 -29.46 -29.26 21.56
C MET A 95 -28.58 -29.38 22.80
N LEU A 96 -28.74 -28.50 23.77
CA LEU A 96 -27.91 -28.46 24.99
C LEU A 96 -28.48 -29.27 26.16
N LYS A 97 -29.71 -29.85 26.04
CA LYS A 97 -30.41 -30.55 27.12
C LYS A 97 -29.62 -31.68 27.81
N LYS A 98 -28.66 -32.27 27.12
CA LYS A 98 -27.80 -33.36 27.65
C LYS A 98 -26.43 -32.89 28.11
N THR A 99 -26.20 -31.58 28.13
CA THR A 99 -24.94 -30.97 28.53
C THR A 99 -25.14 -30.08 29.76
N PRO A 100 -24.11 -29.76 30.55
CA PRO A 100 -24.22 -28.83 31.67
C PRO A 100 -24.40 -27.36 31.22
N PHE A 101 -24.42 -27.07 29.92
CA PHE A 101 -24.44 -25.73 29.37
C PHE A 101 -25.87 -25.26 29.15
N GLN A 102 -26.19 -24.06 29.62
CA GLN A 102 -27.46 -23.39 29.33
C GLN A 102 -27.39 -22.53 28.05
N ARG A 103 -26.19 -22.10 27.68
CA ARG A 103 -25.91 -21.28 26.49
C ARG A 103 -24.57 -21.67 25.90
N LEU A 104 -24.53 -21.87 24.59
CA LEU A 104 -23.29 -22.05 23.85
C LEU A 104 -23.38 -21.24 22.55
N ASN A 105 -22.40 -20.37 22.31
CA ASN A 105 -22.24 -19.62 21.08
C ASN A 105 -20.80 -19.81 20.58
N LEU A 106 -20.67 -20.13 19.30
CA LEU A 106 -19.40 -20.23 18.61
C LEU A 106 -19.38 -19.16 17.51
N SER A 107 -18.28 -18.42 17.41
CA SER A 107 -18.08 -17.54 16.26
C SER A 107 -16.64 -17.54 15.79
N ALA A 108 -16.48 -17.40 14.48
CA ALA A 108 -15.21 -17.26 13.80
C ALA A 108 -15.24 -15.97 12.98
N THR A 109 -14.25 -15.13 13.15
CA THR A 109 -14.09 -13.87 12.41
C THR A 109 -12.76 -13.86 11.69
N CYS A 110 -12.79 -13.54 10.40
CA CYS A 110 -11.61 -13.21 9.63
C CYS A 110 -11.58 -11.69 9.42
N ASN A 111 -10.50 -11.03 9.84
CA ASN A 111 -10.29 -9.60 9.62
C ASN A 111 -9.31 -9.37 8.47
N ASN A 112 -9.42 -8.23 7.79
CA ASN A 112 -8.66 -7.86 6.60
C ASN A 112 -8.70 -8.95 5.52
N VAL A 113 -9.93 -9.34 5.15
CA VAL A 113 -10.19 -10.49 4.29
C VAL A 113 -9.60 -10.27 2.90
N TRP A 114 -9.90 -9.11 2.30
CA TRP A 114 -9.47 -8.84 0.93
C TRP A 114 -9.45 -7.34 0.62
N MET A 115 -8.35 -6.90 -0.01
CA MET A 115 -8.24 -5.61 -0.66
C MET A 115 -8.73 -5.76 -2.11
N ILE A 116 -9.95 -5.27 -2.39
CA ILE A 116 -10.61 -5.46 -3.68
C ILE A 116 -10.05 -4.49 -4.72
N HIS A 117 -9.84 -3.23 -4.31
CA HIS A 117 -9.32 -2.18 -5.18
C HIS A 117 -8.41 -1.22 -4.40
N TYR A 118 -7.32 -0.80 -5.03
CA TYR A 118 -6.39 0.22 -4.52
C TYR A 118 -5.53 0.76 -5.68
N ASN A 119 -5.03 1.99 -5.52
CA ASN A 119 -4.23 2.67 -6.54
C ASN A 119 -2.74 2.80 -6.17
N LEU A 120 -2.36 2.50 -4.93
CA LEU A 120 -0.97 2.59 -4.50
C LEU A 120 -0.16 1.36 -4.93
N PRO A 121 1.04 1.50 -5.49
CA PRO A 121 1.85 0.39 -5.97
C PRO A 121 2.49 -0.39 -4.81
N GLY A 122 1.87 -1.51 -4.41
CA GLY A 122 2.42 -2.41 -3.39
C GLY A 122 2.41 -1.88 -1.96
N ILE A 123 1.68 -0.80 -1.70
CA ILE A 123 1.59 -0.14 -0.39
C ILE A 123 0.13 -0.18 0.06
N ASP A 124 -0.09 -0.47 1.34
CA ASP A 124 -1.43 -0.45 1.90
C ASP A 124 -1.91 0.99 2.10
N PRO A 125 -2.98 1.44 1.44
CA PRO A 125 -3.47 2.83 1.53
C PRO A 125 -4.02 3.22 2.91
N GLU A 126 -4.12 2.28 3.84
CA GLU A 126 -4.52 2.54 5.22
C GLU A 126 -3.33 2.52 6.19
N SER A 127 -2.14 2.13 5.74
CA SER A 127 -0.90 2.16 6.51
C SER A 127 -0.27 3.55 6.47
N VAL A 128 -0.96 4.55 7.02
CA VAL A 128 -0.44 5.91 7.14
C VAL A 128 0.35 6.08 8.44
N SER A 129 1.38 6.91 8.39
CA SER A 129 2.32 7.10 9.51
C SER A 129 1.69 7.79 10.72
N ALA A 130 0.59 8.50 10.55
CA ALA A 130 -0.08 9.21 11.62
C ALA A 130 -1.59 9.35 11.38
N THR A 131 -2.39 8.96 12.36
CA THR A 131 -3.86 9.02 12.29
C THR A 131 -4.46 10.22 13.03
N ASN A 132 -3.70 10.87 13.91
CA ASN A 132 -4.16 11.97 14.75
C ASN A 132 -3.41 13.29 14.51
N THR A 133 -2.83 13.48 13.35
CA THR A 133 -2.09 14.68 12.96
C THR A 133 -2.48 15.11 11.54
N ASN A 134 -2.04 16.29 11.12
CA ASN A 134 -2.23 16.76 9.75
C ASN A 134 -1.43 15.95 8.70
N ALA A 135 -0.63 14.97 9.12
CA ALA A 135 0.15 14.10 8.24
C ALA A 135 -0.61 12.83 7.80
N THR A 136 -1.94 12.84 7.82
CA THR A 136 -2.78 11.69 7.42
C THR A 136 -2.66 11.31 5.93
N GLY A 137 -2.12 12.21 5.11
CA GLY A 137 -1.81 11.98 3.69
C GLY A 137 -0.36 11.57 3.44
N PHE A 138 0.40 11.16 4.46
CA PHE A 138 1.81 10.81 4.33
C PHE A 138 2.05 9.35 4.74
N GLU A 139 2.60 8.55 3.82
CA GLU A 139 3.04 7.17 4.07
C GLU A 139 4.56 7.12 4.07
N ASN A 140 5.17 6.48 5.07
CA ASN A 140 6.61 6.35 5.22
C ASN A 140 6.98 5.03 5.89
N GLY A 141 7.00 3.95 5.12
CA GLY A 141 7.44 2.63 5.60
C GLY A 141 6.55 2.02 6.68
N ALA A 142 5.29 2.42 6.77
CA ALA A 142 4.36 1.83 7.73
C ALA A 142 4.08 0.37 7.39
N ALA A 143 4.02 -0.49 8.43
CA ALA A 143 3.70 -1.89 8.22
C ALA A 143 2.30 -2.07 7.63
N PRO A 144 2.13 -2.93 6.62
CA PRO A 144 0.81 -3.21 6.07
C PRO A 144 -0.09 -3.87 7.11
N THR A 145 -1.39 -3.69 6.95
CA THR A 145 -2.39 -4.34 7.80
C THR A 145 -2.34 -5.85 7.64
N SER A 146 -2.31 -6.58 8.75
CA SER A 146 -2.26 -8.05 8.75
C SER A 146 -3.67 -8.66 8.69
N ARG A 147 -3.76 -9.85 8.10
CA ARG A 147 -4.95 -10.69 8.20
C ARG A 147 -4.94 -11.43 9.53
N SER A 148 -6.06 -11.45 10.24
CA SER A 148 -6.19 -12.18 11.49
C SER A 148 -7.46 -13.04 11.53
N PHE A 149 -7.39 -14.17 12.24
CA PHE A 149 -8.52 -15.05 12.50
C PHE A 149 -8.77 -15.07 14.00
N THR A 150 -10.01 -14.82 14.39
CA THR A 150 -10.43 -14.83 15.78
C THR A 150 -11.55 -15.86 15.96
N PHE A 151 -11.39 -16.73 16.95
CA PHE A 151 -12.41 -17.72 17.32
C PHE A 151 -12.90 -17.38 18.72
N ASN A 152 -14.21 -17.23 18.88
CA ASN A 152 -14.85 -16.95 20.16
C ASN A 152 -15.77 -18.10 20.54
N VAL A 153 -15.66 -18.52 21.78
CA VAL A 153 -16.56 -19.49 22.42
C VAL A 153 -17.15 -18.85 23.64
N THR A 154 -18.48 -18.69 23.66
CA THR A 154 -19.21 -18.17 24.83
C THR A 154 -20.04 -19.30 25.42
N VAL A 155 -19.79 -19.60 26.67
CA VAL A 155 -20.47 -20.65 27.42
C VAL A 155 -21.20 -20.04 28.61
N GLY A 156 -22.44 -20.45 28.84
CA GLY A 156 -23.24 -20.12 30.03
C GLY A 156 -23.67 -21.40 30.72
N PHE A 157 -23.56 -21.41 32.03
CA PHE A 157 -23.95 -22.51 32.92
C PHE A 157 -25.25 -22.22 33.59
#